data_8c8a813400fb5c18298b1388e8aa1630
#
_entry.id   8c8a813400fb5c18298b1388e8aa1630
#
_cell.length_a   1.000
_cell.length_b   1.000
_cell.length_c   1.000
_cell.angle_alpha   90.00
_cell.angle_beta   90.00
_cell.angle_gamma   90.00
#
_symmetry.space_group_name_H-M   'P 1'
#
loop_
_entity.id
_entity.type
_entity.pdbx_description
1 polymer ?
#
loop_
_entity_poly.entity_id
_entity_poly.type
_entity_poly.pdbx_seq_one_letter_code
_entity_poly.pdbx_strand_id
1 'polypeptide(L)'
;MIRTLFWLLDELLSLYIWAVILAAVFSMLASFGVLDTRNRIVWTIGDFLYRLTEPALRPIRNFLPSFGNIDLSPLILLLLLQAARMVLSSVYESLVLGTLRPLL
;
A
#
# COMPACT_ATOMS: atom_id res chain seq x y z
N MET A 1 11.25 24.27 0.70
CA MET A 1 9.82 23.90 0.58
C MET A 1 9.58 22.65 -0.23
N ILE A 2 10.11 22.58 -1.45
CA ILE A 2 9.94 21.39 -2.29
C ILE A 2 10.48 20.14 -1.61
N ARG A 3 11.65 20.22 -0.99
CA ARG A 3 12.27 19.11 -0.29
C ARG A 3 11.36 18.58 0.84
N THR A 4 10.78 19.49 1.63
CA THR A 4 9.91 19.13 2.74
C THR A 4 8.62 18.48 2.21
N LEU A 5 8.07 19.02 1.13
CA LEU A 5 6.87 18.46 0.51
C LEU A 5 7.09 17.05 0.01
N PHE A 6 8.19 16.79 -0.70
CA PHE A 6 8.52 15.46 -1.19
C PHE A 6 8.82 14.49 -0.06
N TRP A 7 9.50 14.96 0.99
CA TRP A 7 9.74 14.15 2.19
C TRP A 7 8.42 13.71 2.82
N LEU A 8 7.48 14.65 2.95
CA LEU A 8 6.17 14.37 3.52
C LEU A 8 5.41 13.35 2.69
N LEU A 9 5.42 13.49 1.36
CA LEU A 9 4.76 12.54 0.46
C LEU A 9 5.38 11.16 0.58
N ASP A 10 6.71 11.07 0.65
CA ASP A 10 7.41 9.80 0.81
C ASP A 10 7.05 9.12 2.12
N GLU A 11 6.99 9.89 3.21
CA GLU A 11 6.59 9.36 4.52
C GLU A 11 5.15 8.86 4.51
N LEU A 12 4.24 9.60 3.87
CA LEU A 12 2.86 9.16 3.76
C LEU A 12 2.75 7.87 2.96
N LEU A 13 3.50 7.74 1.88
CA LEU A 13 3.54 6.50 1.11
C LEU A 13 4.10 5.36 1.94
N SER A 14 5.15 5.62 2.71
CA SER A 14 5.75 4.61 3.58
C SER A 14 4.74 4.11 4.62
N LEU A 15 4.03 5.03 5.27
CA LEU A 15 2.99 4.67 6.24
C LEU A 15 1.88 3.86 5.59
N TYR A 16 1.47 4.23 4.38
CA TYR A 16 0.43 3.49 3.66
C TYR A 16 0.90 2.08 3.29
N ILE A 17 2.16 1.94 2.87
CA ILE A 17 2.74 0.64 2.57
C ILE A 17 2.69 -0.26 3.81
N TRP A 18 3.07 0.27 4.97
CA TRP A 18 2.99 -0.51 6.22
C TRP A 18 1.55 -0.89 6.56
N ALA A 19 0.60 0.02 6.33
CA ALA A 19 -0.81 -0.28 6.55
C ALA A 19 -1.29 -1.43 5.65
N VAL A 20 -0.86 -1.44 4.40
CA VAL A 20 -1.21 -2.52 3.46
C VAL A 20 -0.60 -3.83 3.89
N ILE A 21 0.66 -3.83 4.34
CA ILE A 21 1.33 -5.03 4.85
C ILE A 21 0.59 -5.58 6.06
N LEU A 22 0.23 -4.72 7.01
CA LEU A 22 -0.51 -5.14 8.20
C LEU A 22 -1.88 -5.70 7.83
N ALA A 23 -2.57 -5.07 6.88
CA ALA A 23 -3.86 -5.55 6.42
C ALA A 23 -3.74 -6.92 5.77
N ALA A 24 -2.70 -7.14 4.96
CA ALA A 24 -2.47 -8.42 4.30
C ALA A 24 -2.18 -9.51 5.33
N VAL A 25 -1.31 -9.24 6.29
CA VAL A 25 -0.99 -10.19 7.37
C VAL A 25 -2.23 -10.50 8.19
N PHE A 26 -3.00 -9.47 8.54
CA PHE A 26 -4.23 -9.64 9.31
C PHE A 26 -5.22 -10.54 8.56
N SER A 27 -5.41 -10.32 7.25
CA SER A 27 -6.29 -11.14 6.43
C SER A 27 -5.84 -12.60 6.39
N MET A 28 -4.54 -12.83 6.25
CA MET A 28 -3.99 -14.19 6.24
C MET A 28 -4.24 -14.89 7.56
N LEU A 29 -3.98 -14.22 8.67
CA LEU A 29 -4.19 -14.79 10.01
C LEU A 29 -5.65 -15.09 10.25
N ALA A 30 -6.54 -14.22 9.82
CA ALA A 30 -7.99 -14.43 9.94
C ALA A 30 -8.44 -15.63 9.10
N SER A 31 -7.89 -15.77 7.88
CA SER A 31 -8.22 -16.88 6.98
C SER A 31 -7.78 -18.23 7.54
N PHE A 32 -6.65 -18.25 8.24
CA PHE A 32 -6.14 -19.48 8.84
C PHE A 32 -6.77 -19.78 10.21
N GLY A 33 -7.68 -18.93 10.68
CA GLY A 33 -8.33 -19.13 11.96
C GLY A 33 -7.45 -18.85 13.17
N VAL A 34 -6.30 -18.22 12.96
CA VAL A 34 -5.37 -17.85 14.04
C VAL A 34 -5.94 -16.71 14.88
N LEU A 35 -6.64 -15.77 14.22
CA LEU A 35 -7.25 -14.63 14.90
C LEU A 35 -8.72 -14.92 15.18
N ASP A 36 -9.15 -14.57 16.39
CA ASP A 36 -10.54 -14.67 16.78
C ASP A 36 -11.27 -13.40 16.36
N THR A 37 -11.96 -13.48 15.22
CA THR A 37 -12.71 -12.35 14.68
C THR A 37 -13.95 -12.00 15.51
N ARG A 38 -14.31 -12.84 16.49
CA ARG A 38 -15.37 -12.55 17.44
C ARG A 38 -14.91 -11.55 18.48
N ASN A 39 -13.59 -11.45 18.71
CA ASN A 39 -13.04 -10.47 19.62
C ASN A 39 -13.27 -9.08 19.05
N ARG A 40 -13.86 -8.21 19.88
CA ARG A 40 -14.23 -6.86 19.46
C ARG A 40 -13.02 -6.04 19.02
N ILE A 41 -11.91 -6.18 19.74
CA ILE A 41 -10.67 -5.46 19.42
C ILE A 41 -10.11 -5.92 18.08
N VAL A 42 -10.06 -7.23 17.87
CA VAL A 42 -9.58 -7.80 16.60
C VAL A 42 -10.44 -7.35 15.45
N TRP A 43 -11.77 -7.38 15.62
CA TRP A 43 -12.69 -6.94 14.58
C TRP A 43 -12.51 -5.47 14.25
N THR A 44 -12.34 -4.62 15.28
CA THR A 44 -12.16 -3.18 15.11
C THR A 44 -10.88 -2.88 14.33
N ILE A 45 -9.78 -3.54 14.68
CA ILE A 45 -8.50 -3.37 13.98
C ILE A 45 -8.63 -3.80 12.52
N GLY A 46 -9.25 -4.95 12.28
CA GLY A 46 -9.44 -5.47 10.93
C GLY A 46 -10.30 -4.55 10.08
N ASP A 47 -11.38 -4.03 10.66
CA ASP A 47 -12.28 -3.10 9.97
C ASP A 47 -11.55 -1.79 9.62
N PHE A 48 -10.76 -1.27 10.54
CA PHE A 48 -9.98 -0.07 10.31
C PHE A 48 -8.98 -0.27 9.16
N LEU A 49 -8.23 -1.36 9.19
CA LEU A 49 -7.26 -1.67 8.14
C LEU A 49 -7.96 -1.88 6.79
N TYR A 50 -9.10 -2.56 6.80
CA TYR A 50 -9.88 -2.79 5.60
C TYR A 50 -10.33 -1.46 4.97
N ARG A 51 -10.89 -0.57 5.76
CA ARG A 51 -11.38 0.72 5.27
C ARG A 51 -10.25 1.62 4.78
N LEU A 52 -9.08 1.49 5.39
CA LEU A 52 -7.91 2.27 4.99
C LEU A 52 -7.34 1.79 3.67
N THR A 53 -7.33 0.50 3.42
CA THR A 53 -6.68 -0.10 2.25
C THR A 53 -7.64 -0.40 1.09
N GLU A 54 -8.91 -0.59 1.35
CA GLU A 54 -9.89 -0.99 0.33
C GLU A 54 -9.99 -0.01 -0.84
N PRO A 55 -9.97 1.33 -0.62
CA PRO A 55 -10.07 2.25 -1.76
C PRO A 55 -8.97 2.06 -2.80
N ALA A 56 -7.77 1.63 -2.37
CA ALA A 56 -6.66 1.35 -3.27
C ALA A 56 -6.72 -0.08 -3.82
N LEU A 57 -7.19 -1.03 -3.02
CA LEU A 57 -7.24 -2.44 -3.42
C LEU A 57 -8.38 -2.75 -4.38
N ARG A 58 -9.49 -2.06 -4.26
CA ARG A 58 -10.69 -2.35 -5.06
C ARG A 58 -10.43 -2.29 -6.56
N PRO A 59 -9.81 -1.22 -7.13
CA PRO A 59 -9.53 -1.20 -8.56
C PRO A 59 -8.63 -2.34 -9.00
N ILE A 60 -7.66 -2.71 -8.15
CA ILE A 60 -6.72 -3.77 -8.47
C ILE A 60 -7.43 -5.11 -8.54
N ARG A 61 -8.34 -5.38 -7.61
CA ARG A 61 -9.13 -6.61 -7.61
C ARG A 61 -10.00 -6.72 -8.85
N ASN A 62 -10.51 -5.61 -9.35
CA ASN A 62 -11.35 -5.60 -10.55
C ASN A 62 -10.56 -5.95 -11.80
N PHE A 63 -9.26 -5.67 -11.83
CA PHE A 63 -8.41 -5.99 -12.96
C PHE A 63 -7.80 -7.38 -12.90
N LEU A 64 -7.69 -7.96 -11.70
CA LEU A 64 -7.05 -9.24 -11.54
C LEU A 64 -8.01 -10.38 -11.85
N PRO A 65 -7.56 -11.40 -12.60
CA PRO A 65 -8.35 -12.62 -12.75
C PRO A 65 -8.40 -13.37 -11.41
N SER A 66 -9.40 -14.23 -11.27
CA SER A 66 -9.52 -15.05 -10.07
C SER A 66 -8.43 -16.11 -10.06
N PHE A 67 -7.65 -16.15 -8.98
CA PHE A 67 -6.63 -17.18 -8.74
C PHE A 67 -7.07 -18.17 -7.67
N GLY A 68 -8.35 -18.48 -7.63
CA GLY A 68 -8.89 -19.37 -6.61
C GLY A 68 -8.99 -18.65 -5.27
N ASN A 69 -8.43 -19.25 -4.23
CA ASN A 69 -8.50 -18.69 -2.87
C ASN A 69 -7.35 -17.73 -2.55
N ILE A 70 -6.47 -17.48 -3.50
CA ILE A 70 -5.30 -16.63 -3.28
C ILE A 70 -5.64 -15.21 -3.70
N ASP A 71 -5.53 -14.28 -2.76
CA ASP A 71 -5.70 -12.86 -3.04
C ASP A 71 -4.32 -12.22 -3.21
N LEU A 72 -4.00 -11.87 -4.47
CA LEU A 72 -2.73 -11.24 -4.81
C LEU A 72 -2.83 -9.73 -4.86
N SER A 73 -4.02 -9.17 -4.62
CA SER A 73 -4.23 -7.72 -4.68
C SER A 73 -3.30 -6.94 -3.75
N PRO A 74 -3.10 -7.33 -2.47
CA PRO A 74 -2.16 -6.61 -1.61
C PRO A 74 -0.73 -6.63 -2.14
N LEU A 75 -0.29 -7.75 -2.72
CA LEU A 75 1.05 -7.85 -3.28
C LEU A 75 1.24 -6.88 -4.45
N ILE A 76 0.26 -6.84 -5.36
CA ILE A 76 0.32 -5.95 -6.51
C ILE A 76 0.26 -4.50 -6.07
N LEU A 77 -0.57 -4.18 -5.08
CA LEU A 77 -0.62 -2.83 -4.53
C LEU A 77 0.72 -2.43 -3.93
N LEU A 78 1.39 -3.33 -3.20
CA LEU A 78 2.71 -3.06 -2.64
C LEU A 78 3.73 -2.76 -3.74
N LEU A 79 3.71 -3.52 -4.83
CA LEU A 79 4.60 -3.28 -5.95
C LEU A 79 4.33 -1.93 -6.60
N LEU A 80 3.05 -1.57 -6.77
CA LEU A 80 2.68 -0.28 -7.34
C LEU A 80 3.08 0.87 -6.42
N LEU A 81 2.94 0.72 -5.11
CA LEU A 81 3.36 1.74 -4.15
C LEU A 81 4.87 1.92 -4.15
N GLN A 82 5.63 0.82 -4.27
CA GLN A 82 7.08 0.90 -4.39
C GLN A 82 7.48 1.62 -5.67
N ALA A 83 6.82 1.32 -6.78
CA ALA A 83 7.05 2.00 -8.04
C ALA A 83 6.74 3.49 -7.92
N ALA A 84 5.66 3.84 -7.24
CA ALA A 84 5.29 5.24 -7.00
C ALA A 84 6.36 5.98 -6.21
N ARG A 85 6.95 5.33 -5.21
CA ARG A 85 8.04 5.92 -4.43
C ARG A 85 9.27 6.18 -5.32
N MET A 86 9.60 5.25 -6.19
CA MET A 86 10.71 5.41 -7.12
C MET A 86 10.48 6.56 -8.08
N VAL A 87 9.25 6.68 -8.62
CA VAL A 87 8.88 7.78 -9.51
C VAL A 87 8.96 9.11 -8.76
N LEU A 88 8.45 9.15 -7.53
CA LEU A 88 8.51 10.35 -6.70
C LEU A 88 9.95 10.80 -6.47
N SER A 89 10.83 9.85 -6.16
CA SER A 89 12.26 10.13 -5.96
C SER A 89 12.91 10.67 -7.24
N SER A 90 12.58 10.08 -8.40
CA SER A 90 13.11 10.52 -9.69
C SER A 90 12.65 11.93 -10.03
N VAL A 91 11.38 12.23 -9.79
CA VAL A 91 10.84 13.57 -10.01
C VAL A 91 11.53 14.58 -9.11
N TYR A 92 11.73 14.24 -7.85
CA TYR A 92 12.43 15.11 -6.90
C TYR A 92 13.84 15.41 -7.39
N GLU A 93 14.59 14.39 -7.80
CA GLU A 93 15.94 14.57 -8.32
C GLU A 93 15.94 15.45 -9.57
N SER A 94 14.99 15.25 -10.47
CA SER A 94 14.86 16.07 -11.67
C SER A 94 14.64 17.53 -11.33
N LEU A 95 13.78 17.82 -10.37
CA LEU A 95 13.47 19.20 -9.97
C LEU A 95 14.65 19.85 -9.26
N VAL A 96 15.35 19.10 -8.40
CA VAL A 96 16.47 19.63 -7.63
C VAL A 96 17.68 19.86 -8.53
N LEU A 97 17.97 18.93 -9.44
CA LEU A 97 19.13 19.02 -10.35
C LEU A 97 18.82 19.81 -11.62
N GLY A 98 17.56 20.14 -11.85
CA GLY A 98 17.15 20.84 -13.06
C GLY A 98 17.31 20.01 -14.32
N THR A 99 17.25 18.68 -14.19
CA THR A 99 17.42 17.76 -15.32
C THR A 99 16.33 16.68 -15.29
N LEU A 100 15.96 16.22 -16.49
CA LEU A 100 15.03 15.10 -16.64
C LEU A 100 15.74 13.76 -16.77
N ARG A 101 17.05 13.75 -16.63
CA ARG A 101 17.86 12.55 -16.78
C ARG A 101 17.39 11.38 -15.94
N PRO A 102 17.05 11.54 -14.64
CA PRO A 102 16.56 10.42 -13.85
C PRO A 102 15.24 9.82 -14.35
N LEU A 103 14.49 10.56 -15.16
CA LEU A 103 13.22 10.10 -15.70
C LEU A 103 13.38 9.35 -17.03
N LEU A 104 14.53 9.46 -17.63
CA LEU A 104 14.85 8.80 -18.88
C LEU A 104 15.54 7.46 -18.62
#